data_9ca10f0434f279c1e6865dd40a52ff43
#
_entry.id   9ca10f0434f279c1e6865dd40a52ff43
#
_cell.length_a   1.000
_cell.length_b   1.000
_cell.length_c   1.000
_cell.angle_alpha   90.00
_cell.angle_beta   90.00
_cell.angle_gamma   90.00
#
_symmetry.space_group_name_H-M   'P 1'
#
loop_
_entity.id
_entity.type
_entity.pdbx_description
1 polymer ?
#
loop_
_entity_poly.entity_id
_entity_poly.type
_entity_poly.pdbx_seq_one_letter_code
_entity_poly.pdbx_strand_id
1 'polypeptide(L)' 'MAGQYTAVIKQEDGWWIGWIEEVPGVNCQERTREELLETLRMTLTEAIDLKREGALSQ' A
#
# COMPACT_ATOMS: atom_id res chain seq x y z
N MET A 1 -3.31 -7.26 18.40
CA MET A 1 -2.21 -7.00 17.50
C MET A 1 -2.70 -6.65 16.12
N ALA A 2 -2.17 -5.61 15.57
CA ALA A 2 -2.55 -5.22 14.24
C ALA A 2 -2.38 -6.40 13.30
N GLY A 3 -3.25 -6.49 12.35
CA GLY A 3 -3.19 -7.57 11.42
C GLY A 3 -1.97 -7.50 10.54
N GLN A 4 -1.76 -8.57 9.86
CA GLN A 4 -0.74 -8.62 8.86
C GLN A 4 -1.33 -8.22 7.52
N TYR A 5 -0.52 -7.62 6.69
CA TYR A 5 -0.97 -7.17 5.39
C TYR A 5 -0.22 -7.91 4.30
N THR A 6 -0.92 -8.23 3.25
CA THR A 6 -0.36 -8.98 2.14
C THR A 6 -0.12 -8.04 0.97
N ALA A 7 1.13 -7.90 0.60
CA ALA A 7 1.48 -7.10 -0.56
C ALA A 7 1.57 -8.01 -1.77
N VAL A 8 0.83 -7.68 -2.81
CA VAL A 8 0.90 -8.40 -4.07
C VAL A 8 1.63 -7.51 -5.06
N ILE A 9 2.72 -8.02 -5.63
CA ILE A 9 3.49 -7.25 -6.59
C ILE A 9 3.67 -8.06 -7.86
N LYS A 10 3.70 -7.36 -8.98
CA LYS A 10 3.96 -8.00 -10.26
C LYS A 10 4.67 -7.01 -11.15
N GLN A 11 5.27 -7.53 -12.20
CA GLN A 11 5.98 -6.71 -13.17
C GLN A 11 5.26 -6.77 -14.50
N GLU A 12 5.05 -5.61 -15.11
CA GLU A 12 4.31 -5.53 -16.35
C GLU A 12 4.82 -4.36 -17.18
N ASP A 13 5.31 -4.66 -18.37
CA ASP A 13 5.75 -3.62 -19.33
C ASP A 13 6.75 -2.64 -18.71
N GLY A 14 7.72 -3.15 -17.98
CA GLY A 14 8.74 -2.30 -17.39
C GLY A 14 8.32 -1.58 -16.13
N TRP A 15 7.13 -1.85 -15.64
CA TRP A 15 6.64 -1.26 -14.40
C TRP A 15 6.49 -2.33 -13.34
N TRP A 16 6.73 -1.93 -12.10
CA TRP A 16 6.42 -2.76 -10.95
C TRP A 16 5.14 -2.24 -10.35
N ILE A 17 4.13 -3.10 -10.28
CA ILE A 17 2.80 -2.73 -9.81
C ILE A 17 2.50 -3.53 -8.56
N GLY A 18 1.91 -2.87 -7.58
CA GLY A 18 1.61 -3.56 -6.35
C GLY A 18 0.39 -3.00 -5.65
N TRP A 19 -0.19 -3.82 -4.80
CA TRP A 19 -1.32 -3.41 -3.99
C TRP A 19 -1.34 -4.20 -2.70
N ILE A 20 -2.18 -3.78 -1.78
CA ILE A 20 -2.37 -4.46 -0.51
C ILE A 20 -3.73 -5.12 -0.53
N GLU A 21 -3.73 -6.43 -0.35
CA GLU A 21 -4.97 -7.22 -0.46
C GLU A 21 -6.04 -6.75 0.52
N GLU A 22 -5.64 -6.46 1.74
CA GLU A 22 -6.58 -6.16 2.80
C GLU A 22 -7.03 -4.71 2.84
N VAL A 23 -6.40 -3.84 2.05
CA VAL A 23 -6.70 -2.41 2.09
C VAL A 23 -7.02 -1.93 0.68
N PRO A 24 -8.29 -1.92 0.32
CA PRO A 24 -8.67 -1.44 -1.02
C PRO A 24 -8.21 0.00 -1.23
N GLY A 25 -7.77 0.29 -2.43
CA GLY A 25 -7.33 1.63 -2.76
C GLY A 25 -5.85 1.86 -2.65
N VAL A 26 -5.11 0.94 -2.06
CA VAL A 26 -3.65 1.06 -1.99
C VAL A 26 -3.07 0.38 -3.22
N ASN A 27 -2.82 1.17 -4.25
CA ASN A 27 -2.24 0.70 -5.50
C ASN A 27 -1.06 1.58 -5.83
N CYS A 28 0.08 0.97 -6.14
CA CYS A 28 1.29 1.71 -6.43
C CYS A 28 1.94 1.18 -7.69
N GLN A 29 2.71 2.04 -8.32
CA GLN A 29 3.39 1.71 -9.57
C GLN A 29 4.71 2.43 -9.59
N GLU A 30 5.80 1.67 -9.71
CA GLU A 30 7.14 2.25 -9.67
C GLU A 30 8.01 1.53 -10.70
N ARG A 31 9.18 2.10 -10.95
CA ARG A 31 10.09 1.54 -11.93
C ARG A 31 10.94 0.41 -11.38
N THR A 32 11.15 0.36 -10.09
CA THR A 32 11.95 -0.70 -9.48
C THR A 32 11.17 -1.35 -8.35
N ARG A 33 11.58 -2.57 -8.03
CA ARG A 33 10.94 -3.32 -6.97
C ARG A 33 11.13 -2.65 -5.62
N GLU A 34 12.35 -2.15 -5.38
CA GLU A 34 12.63 -1.48 -4.12
C GLU A 34 11.77 -0.25 -3.93
N GLU A 35 11.63 0.55 -4.97
CA GLU A 35 10.78 1.72 -4.90
C GLU A 35 9.34 1.34 -4.64
N LEU A 36 8.89 0.28 -5.30
CA LEU A 36 7.51 -0.15 -5.11
C LEU A 36 7.25 -0.57 -3.68
N LEU A 37 8.14 -1.35 -3.10
CA LEU A 37 7.95 -1.80 -1.72
C LEU A 37 7.93 -0.64 -0.75
N GLU A 38 8.78 0.35 -0.96
CA GLU A 38 8.79 1.51 -0.10
C GLU A 38 7.52 2.33 -0.26
N THR A 39 7.09 2.55 -1.51
CA THR A 39 5.88 3.31 -1.77
C THR A 39 4.66 2.60 -1.19
N LEU A 40 4.60 1.28 -1.31
CA LEU A 40 3.50 0.52 -0.74
C LEU A 40 3.44 0.70 0.77
N ARG A 41 4.60 0.63 1.42
CA ARG A 41 4.63 0.77 2.87
C ARG A 41 4.17 2.16 3.30
N MET A 42 4.65 3.19 2.60
CA MET A 42 4.26 4.55 2.93
C MET A 42 2.78 4.78 2.69
N THR A 43 2.28 4.30 1.56
CA THR A 43 0.88 4.49 1.23
C THR A 43 -0.02 3.73 2.20
N LEU A 44 0.38 2.54 2.59
CA LEU A 44 -0.38 1.76 3.55
C LEU A 44 -0.44 2.48 4.89
N THR A 45 0.69 3.02 5.33
CA THR A 45 0.74 3.74 6.59
C THR A 45 -0.19 4.94 6.55
N GLU A 46 -0.18 5.68 5.45
CA GLU A 46 -1.05 6.84 5.32
C GLU A 46 -2.52 6.43 5.30
N ALA A 47 -2.83 5.34 4.61
CA ALA A 47 -4.21 4.88 4.55
C ALA A 47 -4.74 4.49 5.92
N ILE A 48 -3.91 3.83 6.70
CA ILE A 48 -4.29 3.43 8.04
C ILE A 48 -4.46 4.66 8.94
N ASP A 49 -3.55 5.62 8.83
CA ASP A 49 -3.63 6.83 9.63
C ASP A 49 -4.87 7.63 9.30
N LEU A 50 -5.19 7.77 8.03
CA LEU A 50 -6.37 8.51 7.61
C LEU A 50 -7.64 7.85 8.14
N LYS A 51 -7.68 6.54 8.08
CA LYS A 51 -8.84 5.81 8.58
C LYS A 51 -9.00 6.01 10.07
N ARG A 52 -7.89 5.98 10.79
CA ARG A 52 -7.92 6.18 12.23
C ARG A 52 -8.36 7.58 12.59
N GLU A 53 -7.84 8.58 11.88
CA GLU A 53 -8.23 9.96 12.11
C GLU A 53 -9.71 10.17 11.83
N GLY A 54 -10.18 9.58 10.76
CA GLY A 54 -11.59 9.68 10.44
C GLY A 54 -12.46 9.12 11.54
N ALA A 55 -12.05 8.00 12.11
CA ALA A 55 -12.80 7.40 13.20
C ALA A 55 -12.79 8.29 14.42
N LEU A 56 -11.66 8.93 14.68
CA LEU A 56 -11.55 9.80 15.86
C LEU A 56 -12.33 11.10 15.67
N SER A 57 -12.46 11.54 14.44
CA SER A 57 -13.17 12.78 14.17
C SER A 57 -14.67 12.66 14.36
N GLN A 58 -15.15 11.45 14.40
CA GLN A 58 -16.56 11.25 14.62
C GLN A 58 -16.92 11.54 16.06
#